data_04bf2e434187abe5a8a6d3cb7f3920d0
#
_entry.id   04bf2e434187abe5a8a6d3cb7f3920d0
#
_cell.length_a   1.000
_cell.length_b   1.000
_cell.length_c   1.000
_cell.angle_alpha   90.00
_cell.angle_beta   90.00
_cell.angle_gamma   90.00
#
_symmetry.space_group_name_H-M   'P 1'
#
loop_
_entity.id
_entity.type
_entity.pdbx_description
1 polymer ?
#
loop_
_entity_poly.entity_id
_entity_poly.type
_entity_poly.pdbx_seq_one_letter_code
_entity_poly.pdbx_strand_id
1 'polypeptide(L)'
;MKPWNDLFRTHILERGLNYYEEGYVTSLEQNLTGYTAVVEGTENYDVEIEIRDDRVYDMTCTCPYAAEGNYCKHMAAALYEIEEGEPDTKMPGNYLQKVQDQKKELQEIIVGIPIDELQEIVFSQAASDDFLYNRIMTKYAPITPRHMIRLKKQVNDIGYHYSDRGGFVDYYHATDYTDALNNLLDENIPLLLEKNCRMEAFELVNCVFYEIGNRDMDDSDGGTSFVANNCYEYWQTILYECNDEEKEKMFQWFRHHQENYVIDYMEEYISDFLLNEFHDEGILWEKLHMLDEKIAKFQKENYSGDSYSAYYGMVNNITARIHLMEELNYSKQEIREYRQKYRNFSEIRSMEIQEYLSDRKYEEAIAVLKESKILDADKAGLVAEYSQQLIQIYEKRNMHKEYEQELQYQVFECMQDNLEYIVKLKKLYSE
;
A
#
# COMPACT_ATOMS: atom_id res chain seq x y z
N MET A 1 -17.30 13.24 -30.63
CA MET A 1 -16.39 14.29 -30.06
C MET A 1 -15.20 14.52 -31.00
N LYS A 2 -14.64 15.71 -31.15
CA LYS A 2 -13.45 15.95 -32.00
C LYS A 2 -12.20 15.39 -31.30
N PRO A 3 -11.10 15.10 -32.04
CA PRO A 3 -9.91 14.50 -31.45
C PRO A 3 -9.42 15.32 -30.24
N TRP A 4 -9.27 14.68 -29.11
CA TRP A 4 -8.83 15.25 -27.84
C TRP A 4 -7.45 14.76 -27.42
N ASN A 5 -6.93 13.73 -28.08
CA ASN A 5 -5.65 13.07 -27.77
C ASN A 5 -4.47 14.04 -27.83
N ASP A 6 -4.55 15.06 -28.70
CA ASP A 6 -3.50 16.09 -28.82
C ASP A 6 -3.42 17.01 -27.59
N LEU A 7 -4.38 16.93 -26.66
CA LEU A 7 -4.37 17.67 -25.40
C LEU A 7 -3.41 17.04 -24.37
N PHE A 8 -3.08 15.77 -24.57
CA PHE A 8 -2.28 14.99 -23.60
C PHE A 8 -0.91 14.64 -24.17
N ARG A 9 0.04 14.44 -23.28
CA ARG A 9 1.31 13.80 -23.63
C ARG A 9 1.07 12.31 -23.86
N THR A 10 1.89 11.69 -24.73
CA THR A 10 1.71 10.29 -25.16
C THR A 10 1.65 9.32 -23.98
N HIS A 11 2.54 9.45 -22.98
CA HIS A 11 2.56 8.59 -21.81
C HIS A 11 1.33 8.74 -20.91
N ILE A 12 0.72 9.95 -20.84
CA ILE A 12 -0.53 10.15 -20.10
C ILE A 12 -1.69 9.45 -20.82
N LEU A 13 -1.71 9.46 -22.15
CA LEU A 13 -2.70 8.73 -22.92
C LEU A 13 -2.59 7.22 -22.72
N GLU A 14 -1.38 6.67 -22.74
CA GLU A 14 -1.15 5.24 -22.51
C GLU A 14 -1.61 4.81 -21.10
N ARG A 15 -1.28 5.58 -20.09
CA ARG A 15 -1.73 5.33 -18.71
C ARG A 15 -3.24 5.50 -18.53
N GLY A 16 -3.82 6.50 -19.18
CA GLY A 16 -5.27 6.70 -19.16
C GLY A 16 -6.00 5.54 -19.85
N LEU A 17 -5.40 5.00 -20.91
CA LEU A 17 -5.92 3.82 -21.59
C LEU A 17 -5.89 2.58 -20.70
N ASN A 18 -4.76 2.32 -20.01
CA ASN A 18 -4.65 1.21 -19.08
C ASN A 18 -5.70 1.33 -17.96
N TYR A 19 -5.89 2.54 -17.40
CA TYR A 19 -6.91 2.80 -16.37
C TYR A 19 -8.33 2.52 -16.86
N TYR A 20 -8.61 2.86 -18.11
CA TYR A 20 -9.88 2.56 -18.77
C TYR A 20 -10.04 1.04 -18.99
N GLU A 21 -9.04 0.37 -19.59
CA GLU A 21 -9.09 -1.07 -19.90
C GLU A 21 -9.19 -1.94 -18.63
N GLU A 22 -8.60 -1.51 -17.52
CA GLU A 22 -8.67 -2.18 -16.21
C GLU A 22 -9.94 -1.85 -15.42
N GLY A 23 -10.81 -0.96 -15.95
CA GLY A 23 -12.11 -0.64 -15.36
C GLY A 23 -12.05 0.28 -14.14
N TYR A 24 -11.01 1.09 -14.02
CA TYR A 24 -10.86 2.05 -12.91
C TYR A 24 -11.81 3.25 -13.02
N VAL A 25 -12.52 3.44 -14.14
CA VAL A 25 -13.61 4.41 -14.22
C VAL A 25 -14.85 3.80 -13.60
N THR A 26 -15.10 4.09 -12.34
CA THR A 26 -16.15 3.45 -11.52
C THR A 26 -17.51 4.12 -11.65
N SER A 27 -17.55 5.36 -12.13
CA SER A 27 -18.78 6.11 -12.41
C SER A 27 -18.54 7.10 -13.54
N LEU A 28 -19.53 7.19 -14.45
CA LEU A 28 -19.57 8.20 -15.50
C LEU A 28 -21.02 8.70 -15.63
N GLU A 29 -21.22 10.00 -15.46
CA GLU A 29 -22.54 10.64 -15.55
C GLU A 29 -22.49 11.83 -16.52
N GLN A 30 -23.44 11.90 -17.42
CA GLN A 30 -23.59 13.05 -18.30
C GLN A 30 -24.35 14.18 -17.60
N ASN A 31 -23.84 15.39 -17.69
CA ASN A 31 -24.46 16.60 -17.15
C ASN A 31 -24.78 17.63 -18.28
N LEU A 32 -25.27 18.81 -17.92
CA LEU A 32 -25.67 19.84 -18.88
C LEU A 32 -24.53 20.44 -19.71
N THR A 33 -23.30 20.36 -19.23
CA THR A 33 -22.12 20.97 -19.85
C THR A 33 -21.11 19.95 -20.34
N GLY A 34 -21.26 18.67 -20.01
CA GLY A 34 -20.32 17.63 -20.37
C GLY A 34 -20.51 16.36 -19.54
N TYR A 35 -19.46 15.91 -18.85
CA TYR A 35 -19.47 14.67 -18.07
C TYR A 35 -18.76 14.87 -16.72
N THR A 36 -19.20 14.08 -15.74
CA THR A 36 -18.50 13.86 -14.47
C THR A 36 -18.17 12.38 -14.35
N ALA A 37 -16.97 12.05 -13.88
CA ALA A 37 -16.55 10.68 -13.69
C ALA A 37 -15.84 10.53 -12.32
N VAL A 38 -15.89 9.32 -11.78
CA VAL A 38 -15.07 8.91 -10.64
C VAL A 38 -14.09 7.88 -11.13
N VAL A 39 -12.80 8.13 -10.93
CA VAL A 39 -11.72 7.24 -11.35
C VAL A 39 -10.96 6.78 -10.11
N GLU A 40 -10.90 5.47 -9.92
CA GLU A 40 -10.18 4.82 -8.82
C GLU A 40 -8.67 4.86 -9.10
N GLY A 41 -7.89 5.27 -8.09
CA GLY A 41 -6.43 5.28 -8.10
C GLY A 41 -5.94 5.00 -6.69
N THR A 42 -4.95 5.71 -6.19
CA THR A 42 -4.58 5.69 -4.76
C THR A 42 -5.74 6.16 -3.86
N GLU A 43 -6.59 7.03 -4.43
CA GLU A 43 -7.88 7.46 -3.86
C GLU A 43 -8.90 7.51 -5.01
N ASN A 44 -10.15 7.80 -4.69
CA ASN A 44 -11.16 8.09 -5.71
C ASN A 44 -11.01 9.54 -6.15
N TYR A 45 -10.78 9.75 -7.43
CA TYR A 45 -10.62 11.08 -8.02
C TYR A 45 -11.84 11.48 -8.83
N ASP A 46 -12.38 12.66 -8.51
CA ASP A 46 -13.48 13.24 -9.27
C ASP A 46 -12.91 13.96 -10.50
N VAL A 47 -13.47 13.61 -11.66
CA VAL A 47 -13.11 14.21 -12.96
C VAL A 47 -14.31 14.94 -13.52
N GLU A 48 -14.15 16.20 -13.92
CA GLU A 48 -15.14 16.95 -14.66
C GLU A 48 -14.61 17.29 -16.05
N ILE A 49 -15.42 17.06 -17.09
CA ILE A 49 -15.07 17.32 -18.48
C ILE A 49 -16.16 18.19 -19.10
N GLU A 50 -15.79 19.41 -19.47
CA GLU A 50 -16.68 20.34 -20.16
C GLU A 50 -16.55 20.17 -21.70
N ILE A 51 -17.69 20.01 -22.39
CA ILE A 51 -17.75 19.83 -23.85
C ILE A 51 -18.54 20.97 -24.46
N ARG A 52 -17.94 21.65 -25.45
CA ARG A 52 -18.59 22.70 -26.25
C ARG A 52 -18.33 22.47 -27.72
N ASP A 53 -19.37 22.58 -28.57
CA ASP A 53 -19.29 22.38 -30.02
C ASP A 53 -18.56 21.08 -30.42
N ASP A 54 -18.84 20.00 -29.69
CA ASP A 54 -18.26 18.65 -29.87
C ASP A 54 -16.75 18.58 -29.65
N ARG A 55 -16.22 19.49 -28.81
CA ARG A 55 -14.81 19.54 -28.39
C ARG A 55 -14.73 19.58 -26.86
N VAL A 56 -13.71 18.96 -26.34
CA VAL A 56 -13.29 19.19 -24.94
C VAL A 56 -12.88 20.65 -24.83
N TYR A 57 -13.57 21.37 -23.96
CA TYR A 57 -13.34 22.80 -23.71
C TYR A 57 -12.46 23.01 -22.48
N ASP A 58 -12.76 22.27 -21.41
CA ASP A 58 -11.98 22.29 -20.16
C ASP A 58 -12.12 20.96 -19.43
N MET A 59 -11.13 20.62 -18.61
CA MET A 59 -11.14 19.43 -17.79
C MET A 59 -10.50 19.71 -16.43
N THR A 60 -11.12 19.19 -15.38
CA THR A 60 -10.58 19.22 -14.02
C THR A 60 -10.52 17.81 -13.40
N CYS A 61 -9.60 17.60 -12.48
CA CYS A 61 -9.51 16.38 -11.70
C CYS A 61 -8.99 16.71 -10.29
N THR A 62 -9.48 16.02 -9.29
CA THR A 62 -9.05 16.23 -7.88
C THR A 62 -7.68 15.62 -7.57
N CYS A 63 -7.04 14.91 -8.50
CA CYS A 63 -5.72 14.33 -8.27
C CYS A 63 -4.61 15.41 -8.14
N PRO A 64 -3.53 15.12 -7.41
CA PRO A 64 -2.42 16.06 -7.23
C PRO A 64 -1.83 16.60 -8.53
N TYR A 65 -1.69 15.73 -9.54
CA TYR A 65 -1.15 16.12 -10.85
C TYR A 65 -2.01 17.18 -11.58
N ALA A 66 -3.32 17.06 -11.46
CA ALA A 66 -4.25 18.00 -12.07
C ALA A 66 -4.32 19.32 -11.26
N ALA A 67 -4.08 19.28 -9.94
CA ALA A 67 -4.04 20.46 -9.08
C ALA A 67 -2.94 21.46 -9.51
N GLU A 68 -1.90 21.00 -10.20
CA GLU A 68 -0.84 21.81 -10.78
C GLU A 68 -1.17 22.37 -12.18
N GLY A 69 -2.38 22.15 -12.68
CA GLY A 69 -2.83 22.63 -13.98
C GLY A 69 -2.50 21.70 -15.15
N ASN A 70 -2.15 20.43 -14.88
CA ASN A 70 -1.83 19.44 -15.91
C ASN A 70 -3.04 18.55 -16.26
N TYR A 71 -3.13 18.08 -17.48
CA TYR A 71 -4.09 17.05 -17.87
C TYR A 71 -3.55 15.67 -17.50
N CYS A 72 -4.27 14.97 -16.62
CA CYS A 72 -3.84 13.74 -15.97
C CYS A 72 -4.40 12.48 -16.65
N LYS A 73 -3.87 11.31 -16.25
CA LYS A 73 -4.33 9.98 -16.72
C LYS A 73 -5.80 9.70 -16.39
N HIS A 74 -6.32 10.22 -15.28
CA HIS A 74 -7.73 10.05 -14.89
C HIS A 74 -8.68 10.78 -15.85
N MET A 75 -8.31 11.99 -16.29
CA MET A 75 -9.05 12.70 -17.35
C MET A 75 -9.00 11.93 -18.67
N ALA A 76 -7.84 11.37 -19.04
CA ALA A 76 -7.70 10.55 -20.23
C ALA A 76 -8.55 9.27 -20.14
N ALA A 77 -8.54 8.58 -19.00
CA ALA A 77 -9.37 7.40 -18.74
C ALA A 77 -10.87 7.70 -18.88
N ALA A 78 -11.34 8.80 -18.28
CA ALA A 78 -12.72 9.24 -18.40
C ALA A 78 -13.11 9.58 -19.84
N LEU A 79 -12.20 10.15 -20.64
CA LEU A 79 -12.44 10.43 -22.05
C LEU A 79 -12.52 9.16 -22.90
N TYR A 80 -11.71 8.13 -22.60
CA TYR A 80 -11.84 6.81 -23.24
C TYR A 80 -13.20 6.17 -22.92
N GLU A 81 -13.65 6.24 -21.66
CA GLU A 81 -14.97 5.73 -21.23
C GLU A 81 -16.13 6.47 -21.94
N ILE A 82 -16.04 7.81 -22.10
CA ILE A 82 -17.01 8.61 -22.83
C ILE A 82 -17.07 8.19 -24.30
N GLU A 83 -15.94 7.89 -24.94
CA GLU A 83 -15.89 7.49 -26.34
C GLU A 83 -16.60 6.16 -26.60
N GLU A 84 -16.47 5.20 -25.69
CA GLU A 84 -17.11 3.89 -25.85
C GLU A 84 -18.59 3.90 -25.48
N GLY A 85 -19.01 4.78 -24.57
CA GLY A 85 -20.40 4.88 -24.10
C GLY A 85 -21.38 5.52 -25.10
N GLU A 86 -20.93 6.12 -26.20
CA GLU A 86 -21.80 6.76 -27.21
C GLU A 86 -21.93 5.89 -28.48
N PRO A 87 -23.05 5.14 -28.66
CA PRO A 87 -23.20 4.20 -29.78
C PRO A 87 -23.33 4.85 -31.16
N ASP A 88 -23.39 6.17 -31.30
CA ASP A 88 -23.75 6.82 -32.57
C ASP A 88 -22.87 7.98 -33.07
N THR A 89 -21.81 8.33 -32.38
CA THR A 89 -20.84 9.26 -32.95
C THR A 89 -19.68 8.49 -33.58
N LYS A 90 -19.69 8.45 -34.91
CA LYS A 90 -18.52 8.06 -35.72
C LYS A 90 -17.39 9.04 -35.46
N MET A 91 -16.72 8.83 -34.34
CA MET A 91 -15.42 9.40 -34.14
C MET A 91 -14.42 8.84 -35.13
N PRO A 92 -13.38 9.56 -35.50
CA PRO A 92 -12.20 8.88 -35.91
C PRO A 92 -11.72 8.08 -34.69
N GLY A 93 -12.41 7.02 -34.39
CA GLY A 93 -12.09 5.91 -33.55
C GLY A 93 -10.80 5.31 -34.01
N ASN A 94 -9.74 6.03 -33.87
CA ASN A 94 -8.60 5.73 -34.67
C ASN A 94 -7.28 5.86 -33.99
N TYR A 95 -7.23 6.30 -32.73
CA TYR A 95 -5.94 6.16 -32.07
C TYR A 95 -5.80 4.73 -31.55
N LEU A 96 -6.75 4.24 -30.77
CA LEU A 96 -6.75 2.84 -30.32
C LEU A 96 -6.81 1.86 -31.48
N GLN A 97 -7.74 2.07 -32.41
CA GLN A 97 -7.83 1.23 -33.59
C GLN A 97 -6.60 1.37 -34.48
N LYS A 98 -6.02 2.57 -34.64
CA LYS A 98 -4.75 2.74 -35.33
C LYS A 98 -3.57 2.08 -34.60
N VAL A 99 -3.49 2.18 -33.28
CA VAL A 99 -2.44 1.50 -32.51
C VAL A 99 -2.64 -0.02 -32.58
N GLN A 100 -3.87 -0.50 -32.45
CA GLN A 100 -4.19 -1.92 -32.65
C GLN A 100 -3.96 -2.37 -34.08
N ASP A 101 -4.36 -1.58 -35.07
CA ASP A 101 -4.14 -1.88 -36.48
C ASP A 101 -2.64 -1.83 -36.84
N GLN A 102 -1.89 -0.90 -36.29
CA GLN A 102 -0.43 -0.85 -36.45
C GLN A 102 0.27 -2.02 -35.72
N LYS A 103 -0.15 -2.37 -34.51
CA LYS A 103 0.35 -3.57 -33.81
C LYS A 103 0.04 -4.83 -34.60
N LYS A 104 -1.16 -4.94 -35.15
CA LYS A 104 -1.58 -6.09 -35.97
C LYS A 104 -0.84 -6.12 -37.30
N GLU A 105 -0.68 -4.99 -37.99
CA GLU A 105 0.12 -4.88 -39.20
C GLU A 105 1.58 -5.28 -38.95
N LEU A 106 2.18 -4.77 -37.87
CA LEU A 106 3.53 -5.15 -37.45
C LEU A 106 3.63 -6.65 -37.17
N GLN A 107 2.63 -7.22 -36.47
CA GLN A 107 2.59 -8.65 -36.17
C GLN A 107 2.48 -9.49 -37.44
N GLU A 108 1.66 -9.08 -38.42
CA GLU A 108 1.54 -9.77 -39.72
C GLU A 108 2.85 -9.70 -40.51
N ILE A 109 3.55 -8.55 -40.47
CA ILE A 109 4.87 -8.39 -41.10
C ILE A 109 5.91 -9.30 -40.42
N ILE A 110 5.96 -9.27 -39.08
CA ILE A 110 6.91 -10.10 -38.30
C ILE A 110 6.74 -11.59 -38.59
N VAL A 111 5.49 -12.06 -38.68
CA VAL A 111 5.19 -13.46 -39.03
C VAL A 111 5.67 -13.81 -40.44
N GLY A 112 5.75 -12.86 -41.35
CA GLY A 112 6.24 -13.03 -42.72
C GLY A 112 7.78 -13.00 -42.86
N ILE A 113 8.50 -12.56 -41.83
CA ILE A 113 9.99 -12.48 -41.90
C ILE A 113 10.57 -13.91 -41.84
N PRO A 114 11.54 -14.25 -42.72
CA PRO A 114 12.27 -15.53 -42.59
C PRO A 114 12.92 -15.66 -41.20
N ILE A 115 12.87 -16.86 -40.64
CA ILE A 115 13.26 -17.09 -39.23
C ILE A 115 14.74 -16.75 -38.95
N ASP A 116 15.62 -16.96 -39.91
CA ASP A 116 17.02 -16.59 -39.85
C ASP A 116 17.23 -15.06 -39.83
N GLU A 117 16.49 -14.34 -40.66
CA GLU A 117 16.49 -12.87 -40.65
C GLU A 117 15.91 -12.31 -39.33
N LEU A 118 14.81 -12.89 -38.84
CA LEU A 118 14.22 -12.49 -37.57
C LEU A 118 15.20 -12.75 -36.39
N GLN A 119 15.92 -13.88 -36.40
CA GLN A 119 16.94 -14.20 -35.41
C GLN A 119 18.10 -13.19 -35.44
N GLU A 120 18.54 -12.75 -36.63
CA GLU A 120 19.60 -11.75 -36.78
C GLU A 120 19.14 -10.36 -36.27
N ILE A 121 17.91 -9.96 -36.57
CA ILE A 121 17.30 -8.73 -36.03
C ILE A 121 17.26 -8.77 -34.50
N VAL A 122 16.70 -9.85 -33.92
CA VAL A 122 16.59 -10.01 -32.46
C VAL A 122 17.99 -10.03 -31.82
N PHE A 123 18.94 -10.76 -32.40
CA PHE A 123 20.30 -10.80 -31.89
C PHE A 123 20.99 -9.42 -31.93
N SER A 124 20.91 -8.71 -33.05
CA SER A 124 21.51 -7.39 -33.17
C SER A 124 20.90 -6.37 -32.20
N GLN A 125 19.57 -6.42 -32.01
CA GLN A 125 18.89 -5.56 -31.06
C GLN A 125 19.27 -5.90 -29.63
N ALA A 126 19.22 -7.18 -29.24
CA ALA A 126 19.60 -7.63 -27.91
C ALA A 126 21.07 -7.39 -27.56
N ALA A 127 21.98 -7.36 -28.58
CA ALA A 127 23.38 -7.05 -28.35
C ALA A 127 23.64 -5.58 -27.98
N SER A 128 22.72 -4.68 -28.31
CA SER A 128 22.79 -3.25 -28.03
C SER A 128 21.83 -2.76 -26.95
N ASP A 129 20.87 -3.59 -26.54
CA ASP A 129 19.85 -3.31 -25.56
C ASP A 129 19.95 -4.28 -24.37
N ASP A 130 20.48 -3.80 -23.25
CA ASP A 130 20.66 -4.61 -22.04
C ASP A 130 19.31 -5.13 -21.47
N PHE A 131 18.20 -4.41 -21.65
CA PHE A 131 16.87 -4.85 -21.21
C PHE A 131 16.41 -6.07 -22.01
N LEU A 132 16.40 -5.95 -23.33
CA LEU A 132 16.04 -7.07 -24.20
C LEU A 132 16.98 -8.26 -24.02
N TYR A 133 18.29 -8.03 -23.87
CA TYR A 133 19.25 -9.07 -23.55
C TYR A 133 18.89 -9.82 -22.28
N ASN A 134 18.68 -9.10 -21.18
CA ASN A 134 18.35 -9.69 -19.89
C ASN A 134 17.04 -10.48 -19.95
N ARG A 135 16.00 -9.94 -20.59
CA ARG A 135 14.70 -10.63 -20.79
C ARG A 135 14.85 -11.96 -21.53
N ILE A 136 15.62 -11.97 -22.63
CA ILE A 136 15.89 -13.21 -23.39
C ILE A 136 16.65 -14.19 -22.52
N MET A 137 17.69 -13.73 -21.81
CA MET A 137 18.51 -14.59 -20.95
C MET A 137 17.72 -15.14 -19.78
N THR A 138 16.90 -14.32 -19.09
CA THR A 138 16.05 -14.78 -17.98
C THR A 138 15.08 -15.86 -18.46
N LYS A 139 14.47 -15.67 -19.62
CA LYS A 139 13.46 -16.61 -20.14
C LYS A 139 14.05 -17.91 -20.68
N TYR A 140 15.13 -17.86 -21.44
CA TYR A 140 15.59 -18.99 -22.26
C TYR A 140 16.92 -19.61 -21.83
N ALA A 141 17.72 -18.93 -21.01
CA ALA A 141 19.00 -19.45 -20.53
C ALA A 141 18.93 -19.90 -19.07
N PRO A 142 19.85 -20.77 -18.60
CA PRO A 142 20.00 -21.05 -17.17
C PRO A 142 20.38 -19.77 -16.40
N ILE A 143 19.79 -19.60 -15.21
CA ILE A 143 20.15 -18.51 -14.33
C ILE A 143 21.55 -18.74 -13.73
N THR A 144 22.42 -17.78 -13.85
CA THR A 144 23.80 -17.84 -13.36
C THR A 144 24.11 -16.63 -12.50
N PRO A 145 25.12 -16.68 -11.60
CA PRO A 145 25.54 -15.51 -10.84
C PRO A 145 25.85 -14.28 -11.70
N ARG A 146 26.42 -14.51 -12.90
CA ARG A 146 26.69 -13.41 -13.85
C ARG A 146 25.41 -12.79 -14.38
N HIS A 147 24.38 -13.58 -14.59
CA HIS A 147 23.08 -13.09 -15.03
C HIS A 147 22.43 -12.24 -13.92
N MET A 148 22.45 -12.69 -12.67
CA MET A 148 21.95 -11.93 -11.52
C MET A 148 22.68 -10.59 -11.34
N ILE A 149 23.99 -10.55 -11.54
CA ILE A 149 24.76 -9.29 -11.53
C ILE A 149 24.23 -8.31 -12.60
N ARG A 150 23.87 -8.79 -13.79
CA ARG A 150 23.30 -7.95 -14.85
C ARG A 150 21.89 -7.45 -14.51
N LEU A 151 21.04 -8.30 -13.97
CA LEU A 151 19.69 -7.88 -13.51
C LEU A 151 19.78 -6.81 -12.42
N LYS A 152 20.63 -7.00 -11.42
CA LYS A 152 20.88 -6.01 -10.37
C LYS A 152 21.47 -4.70 -10.94
N LYS A 153 22.36 -4.79 -11.94
CA LYS A 153 22.87 -3.60 -12.64
C LYS A 153 21.73 -2.86 -13.35
N GLN A 154 20.80 -3.58 -13.97
CA GLN A 154 19.64 -2.98 -14.64
C GLN A 154 18.77 -2.18 -13.67
N VAL A 155 18.57 -2.63 -12.41
CA VAL A 155 17.90 -1.85 -11.38
C VAL A 155 18.59 -0.50 -11.17
N ASN A 156 19.91 -0.51 -10.99
CA ASN A 156 20.68 0.73 -10.83
C ASN A 156 20.64 1.61 -12.10
N ASP A 157 20.71 1.00 -13.28
CA ASP A 157 20.67 1.73 -14.55
C ASP A 157 19.33 2.45 -14.75
N ILE A 158 18.20 1.84 -14.30
CA ILE A 158 16.90 2.50 -14.24
C ILE A 158 16.96 3.75 -13.35
N GLY A 159 17.49 3.63 -12.13
CA GLY A 159 17.63 4.75 -11.22
C GLY A 159 18.46 5.90 -11.81
N TYR A 160 19.55 5.59 -12.48
CA TYR A 160 20.38 6.60 -13.16
C TYR A 160 19.72 7.21 -14.41
N HIS A 161 18.91 6.44 -15.12
CA HIS A 161 18.25 6.90 -16.34
C HIS A 161 17.22 8.01 -16.06
N TYR A 162 16.47 7.85 -14.97
CA TYR A 162 15.41 8.79 -14.62
C TYR A 162 15.83 9.89 -13.65
N SER A 163 17.04 9.83 -13.09
CA SER A 163 17.54 10.87 -12.20
C SER A 163 18.34 11.94 -12.93
N ASP A 164 18.33 13.13 -12.36
CA ASP A 164 19.18 14.24 -12.78
C ASP A 164 20.66 13.98 -12.42
N ARG A 165 21.54 14.96 -12.72
CA ARG A 165 22.97 14.87 -12.38
C ARG A 165 23.26 14.81 -10.87
N GLY A 166 22.31 15.21 -10.03
CA GLY A 166 22.38 15.16 -8.57
C GLY A 166 21.88 13.82 -8.01
N GLY A 167 21.27 12.98 -8.82
CA GLY A 167 20.67 11.70 -8.42
C GLY A 167 19.23 11.81 -7.99
N PHE A 168 18.59 12.98 -8.14
CA PHE A 168 17.19 13.22 -7.82
C PHE A 168 16.28 12.88 -8.99
N VAL A 169 15.19 12.16 -8.74
CA VAL A 169 14.12 11.88 -9.71
C VAL A 169 13.04 12.93 -9.53
N ASP A 170 12.88 13.80 -10.50
CA ASP A 170 11.87 14.85 -10.44
C ASP A 170 10.45 14.32 -10.70
N TYR A 171 9.45 15.15 -10.38
CA TYR A 171 8.04 14.83 -10.54
C TYR A 171 7.67 14.27 -11.93
N TYR A 172 8.26 14.83 -13.00
CA TYR A 172 7.92 14.41 -14.36
C TYR A 172 8.45 13.02 -14.74
N HIS A 173 9.48 12.55 -14.05
CA HIS A 173 10.11 11.25 -14.29
C HIS A 173 9.74 10.21 -13.20
N ALA A 174 9.16 10.64 -12.08
CA ALA A 174 8.89 9.77 -10.93
C ALA A 174 8.01 8.56 -11.30
N THR A 175 6.96 8.79 -12.07
CA THR A 175 6.08 7.69 -12.51
C THR A 175 6.77 6.74 -13.47
N ASP A 176 7.45 7.24 -14.50
CA ASP A 176 8.15 6.39 -15.46
C ASP A 176 9.25 5.56 -14.77
N TYR A 177 9.89 6.14 -13.76
CA TYR A 177 10.87 5.46 -12.91
C TYR A 177 10.26 4.30 -12.11
N THR A 178 9.16 4.56 -11.42
CA THR A 178 8.49 3.53 -10.61
C THR A 178 7.85 2.45 -11.46
N ASP A 179 7.26 2.81 -12.61
CA ASP A 179 6.74 1.86 -13.58
C ASP A 179 7.87 0.98 -14.16
N ALA A 180 9.04 1.54 -14.45
CA ALA A 180 10.17 0.75 -14.93
C ALA A 180 10.70 -0.25 -13.90
N LEU A 181 10.70 0.10 -12.61
CA LEU A 181 11.06 -0.82 -11.53
C LEU A 181 10.02 -1.94 -11.37
N ASN A 182 8.73 -1.60 -11.38
CA ASN A 182 7.66 -2.60 -11.31
C ASN A 182 7.68 -3.54 -12.52
N ASN A 183 7.80 -3.01 -13.73
CA ASN A 183 7.90 -3.82 -14.94
C ASN A 183 9.10 -4.78 -14.90
N LEU A 184 10.24 -4.35 -14.33
CA LEU A 184 11.39 -5.23 -14.16
C LEU A 184 11.07 -6.40 -13.23
N LEU A 185 10.35 -6.17 -12.11
CA LEU A 185 9.89 -7.24 -11.22
C LEU A 185 8.92 -8.17 -11.94
N ASP A 186 7.87 -7.62 -12.54
CA ASP A 186 6.78 -8.37 -13.19
C ASP A 186 7.28 -9.25 -14.36
N GLU A 187 8.28 -8.78 -15.09
CA GLU A 187 8.88 -9.55 -16.19
C GLU A 187 9.83 -10.65 -15.72
N ASN A 188 10.53 -10.49 -14.59
CA ASN A 188 11.61 -11.38 -14.22
C ASN A 188 11.26 -12.32 -13.05
N ILE A 189 10.50 -11.86 -12.04
CA ILE A 189 10.23 -12.70 -10.85
C ILE A 189 9.47 -13.98 -11.21
N PRO A 190 8.37 -13.95 -12.02
CA PRO A 190 7.67 -15.17 -12.40
C PRO A 190 8.58 -16.16 -13.13
N LEU A 191 9.46 -15.67 -14.02
CA LEU A 191 10.39 -16.51 -14.77
C LEU A 191 11.47 -17.16 -13.88
N LEU A 192 11.94 -16.44 -12.85
CA LEU A 192 12.87 -16.99 -11.87
C LEU A 192 12.20 -18.08 -11.03
N LEU A 193 10.95 -17.86 -10.61
CA LEU A 193 10.16 -18.86 -9.85
C LEU A 193 9.87 -20.10 -10.69
N GLU A 194 9.45 -19.96 -11.95
CA GLU A 194 9.28 -21.10 -12.88
C GLU A 194 10.54 -21.96 -13.01
N LYS A 195 11.72 -21.36 -12.86
CA LYS A 195 13.02 -22.03 -12.88
C LYS A 195 13.49 -22.53 -11.52
N ASN A 196 12.67 -22.44 -10.48
CA ASN A 196 13.01 -22.74 -9.09
C ASN A 196 14.20 -21.93 -8.53
N CYS A 197 14.42 -20.71 -9.05
CA CYS A 197 15.47 -19.80 -8.61
C CYS A 197 14.89 -18.79 -7.57
N ARG A 198 14.32 -19.34 -6.46
CA ARG A 198 13.59 -18.54 -5.45
C ARG A 198 14.49 -17.55 -4.73
N MET A 199 15.70 -17.94 -4.38
CA MET A 199 16.63 -17.04 -3.67
C MET A 199 17.18 -15.94 -4.59
N GLU A 200 17.36 -16.24 -5.88
CA GLU A 200 17.70 -15.24 -6.90
C GLU A 200 16.54 -14.25 -7.12
N ALA A 201 15.29 -14.73 -7.11
CA ALA A 201 14.11 -13.87 -7.15
C ALA A 201 14.07 -12.95 -5.91
N PHE A 202 14.27 -13.51 -4.72
CA PHE A 202 14.35 -12.73 -3.48
C PHE A 202 15.44 -11.67 -3.51
N GLU A 203 16.63 -12.00 -4.01
CA GLU A 203 17.72 -11.04 -4.16
C GLU A 203 17.39 -9.91 -5.14
N LEU A 204 16.63 -10.18 -6.21
CA LEU A 204 16.23 -9.15 -7.18
C LEU A 204 15.19 -8.21 -6.57
N VAL A 205 14.17 -8.74 -5.87
CA VAL A 205 13.19 -7.93 -5.15
C VAL A 205 13.87 -7.03 -4.12
N ASN A 206 14.81 -7.57 -3.34
CA ASN A 206 15.57 -6.79 -2.36
C ASN A 206 16.40 -5.67 -3.02
N CYS A 207 16.93 -5.91 -4.21
CA CYS A 207 17.68 -4.90 -4.95
C CYS A 207 16.76 -3.75 -5.41
N VAL A 208 15.55 -4.06 -5.90
CA VAL A 208 14.56 -3.05 -6.27
C VAL A 208 14.07 -2.28 -5.03
N PHE A 209 13.76 -2.99 -3.95
CA PHE A 209 13.34 -2.37 -2.69
C PHE A 209 14.40 -1.42 -2.11
N TYR A 210 15.68 -1.82 -2.19
CA TYR A 210 16.80 -0.97 -1.78
C TYR A 210 16.93 0.26 -2.68
N GLU A 211 16.78 0.10 -3.98
CA GLU A 211 16.89 1.20 -4.95
C GLU A 211 15.80 2.25 -4.70
N ILE A 212 14.53 1.82 -4.62
CA ILE A 212 13.41 2.75 -4.40
C ILE A 212 13.45 3.37 -2.99
N GLY A 213 13.87 2.62 -1.98
CA GLY A 213 13.95 3.07 -0.60
C GLY A 213 15.12 3.99 -0.26
N ASN A 214 16.06 4.19 -1.20
CA ASN A 214 17.22 5.08 -1.02
C ASN A 214 17.37 6.11 -2.15
N ARG A 215 16.43 6.13 -3.11
CA ARG A 215 16.45 7.10 -4.19
C ARG A 215 15.74 8.40 -3.77
N ASP A 216 16.45 9.51 -3.86
CA ASP A 216 15.85 10.83 -3.69
C ASP A 216 14.91 11.11 -4.88
N MET A 217 13.61 11.30 -4.59
CA MET A 217 12.63 11.55 -5.65
C MET A 217 11.47 12.42 -5.16
N ASP A 218 10.77 13.03 -6.10
CA ASP A 218 9.47 13.63 -5.83
C ASP A 218 8.40 12.51 -5.79
N ASP A 219 7.93 12.19 -4.58
CA ASP A 219 6.97 11.12 -4.33
C ASP A 219 5.53 11.64 -4.12
N SER A 220 5.20 12.79 -4.72
CA SER A 220 3.87 13.42 -4.57
C SER A 220 2.72 12.52 -5.03
N ASP A 221 2.97 11.59 -5.93
CA ASP A 221 2.00 10.60 -6.44
C ASP A 221 2.05 9.24 -5.70
N GLY A 222 2.87 9.08 -4.66
CA GLY A 222 2.96 7.86 -3.86
C GLY A 222 3.61 6.66 -4.58
N GLY A 223 4.43 6.94 -5.59
CA GLY A 223 5.10 5.92 -6.41
C GLY A 223 6.03 5.00 -5.59
N THR A 224 6.68 5.55 -4.55
CA THR A 224 7.53 4.78 -3.64
C THR A 224 6.73 3.67 -2.96
N SER A 225 5.57 4.01 -2.39
CA SER A 225 4.71 3.02 -1.73
C SER A 225 4.16 1.98 -2.72
N PHE A 226 3.90 2.37 -3.96
CA PHE A 226 3.43 1.45 -5.00
C PHE A 226 4.49 0.38 -5.31
N VAL A 227 5.75 0.77 -5.52
CA VAL A 227 6.86 -0.20 -5.73
C VAL A 227 7.11 -1.04 -4.47
N ALA A 228 7.04 -0.44 -3.28
CA ALA A 228 7.23 -1.15 -2.03
C ALA A 228 6.16 -2.24 -1.79
N ASN A 229 4.90 -1.94 -2.09
CA ASN A 229 3.80 -2.90 -2.01
C ASN A 229 4.00 -4.07 -3.00
N ASN A 230 4.42 -3.78 -4.24
CA ASN A 230 4.73 -4.83 -5.20
C ASN A 230 5.90 -5.72 -4.74
N CYS A 231 6.95 -5.12 -4.15
CA CYS A 231 8.03 -5.89 -3.52
C CYS A 231 7.52 -6.79 -2.39
N TYR A 232 6.61 -6.28 -1.54
CA TYR A 232 6.01 -7.03 -0.44
C TYR A 232 5.21 -8.24 -0.96
N GLU A 233 4.40 -8.07 -1.98
CA GLU A 233 3.63 -9.15 -2.62
C GLU A 233 4.55 -10.22 -3.23
N TYR A 234 5.65 -9.82 -3.86
CA TYR A 234 6.64 -10.76 -4.36
C TYR A 234 7.39 -11.48 -3.24
N TRP A 235 7.73 -10.83 -2.12
CA TRP A 235 8.29 -11.52 -0.97
C TRP A 235 7.33 -12.58 -0.42
N GLN A 236 6.02 -12.30 -0.32
CA GLN A 236 5.01 -13.29 0.08
C GLN A 236 4.95 -14.46 -0.90
N THR A 237 4.91 -14.18 -2.20
CA THR A 237 4.88 -15.22 -3.25
C THR A 237 6.11 -16.11 -3.16
N ILE A 238 7.30 -15.54 -3.00
CA ILE A 238 8.56 -16.27 -2.89
C ILE A 238 8.56 -17.12 -1.61
N LEU A 239 8.18 -16.53 -0.47
CA LEU A 239 8.13 -17.22 0.83
C LEU A 239 7.21 -18.44 0.80
N TYR A 240 6.07 -18.32 0.12
CA TYR A 240 5.11 -19.42 -0.04
C TYR A 240 5.72 -20.62 -0.78
N GLU A 241 6.59 -20.39 -1.75
CA GLU A 241 7.24 -21.44 -2.52
C GLU A 241 8.53 -21.99 -1.87
N CYS A 242 9.10 -21.29 -0.88
CA CYS A 242 10.35 -21.62 -0.24
C CYS A 242 10.26 -22.90 0.61
N ASN A 243 11.35 -23.70 0.60
CA ASN A 243 11.57 -24.74 1.58
C ASN A 243 12.07 -24.14 2.92
N ASP A 244 12.15 -24.96 3.98
CA ASP A 244 12.49 -24.50 5.32
C ASP A 244 13.87 -23.81 5.40
N GLU A 245 14.88 -24.29 4.65
CA GLU A 245 16.20 -23.66 4.61
C GLU A 245 16.17 -22.29 3.92
N GLU A 246 15.38 -22.16 2.85
CA GLU A 246 15.20 -20.90 2.13
C GLU A 246 14.39 -19.89 2.97
N LYS A 247 13.34 -20.34 3.65
CA LYS A 247 12.58 -19.51 4.62
C LYS A 247 13.45 -18.97 5.73
N GLU A 248 14.31 -19.83 6.30
CA GLU A 248 15.27 -19.41 7.32
C GLU A 248 16.22 -18.33 6.80
N LYS A 249 16.73 -18.49 5.56
CA LYS A 249 17.59 -17.46 4.93
C LYS A 249 16.85 -16.14 4.73
N MET A 250 15.59 -16.19 4.28
CA MET A 250 14.76 -15.00 4.15
C MET A 250 14.54 -14.35 5.52
N PHE A 251 14.14 -15.11 6.53
CA PHE A 251 13.94 -14.62 7.88
C PHE A 251 15.18 -13.92 8.44
N GLN A 252 16.34 -14.53 8.29
CA GLN A 252 17.61 -13.94 8.75
C GLN A 252 17.96 -12.67 7.99
N TRP A 253 17.63 -12.61 6.69
CA TRP A 253 17.81 -11.38 5.91
C TRP A 253 16.94 -10.24 6.46
N PHE A 254 15.63 -10.45 6.66
CA PHE A 254 14.73 -9.45 7.24
C PHE A 254 15.16 -9.03 8.63
N ARG A 255 15.59 -9.97 9.47
CA ARG A 255 16.09 -9.71 10.81
C ARG A 255 17.30 -8.77 10.84
N HIS A 256 18.20 -8.90 9.86
CA HIS A 256 19.42 -8.09 9.78
C HIS A 256 19.22 -6.72 9.13
N HIS A 257 18.12 -6.51 8.43
CA HIS A 257 17.88 -5.28 7.65
C HIS A 257 16.75 -4.41 8.20
N GLN A 258 16.37 -4.58 9.47
CA GLN A 258 15.28 -3.81 10.08
C GLN A 258 15.60 -2.32 10.27
N GLU A 259 16.88 -1.95 10.34
CA GLU A 259 17.32 -0.59 10.62
C GLU A 259 18.45 -0.19 9.65
N ASN A 260 18.42 1.04 9.18
CA ASN A 260 19.45 1.65 8.32
C ASN A 260 19.68 0.97 6.96
N TYR A 261 18.69 0.21 6.45
CA TYR A 261 18.77 -0.41 5.13
C TYR A 261 18.15 0.51 4.05
N VAL A 262 17.04 1.15 4.39
CA VAL A 262 16.30 2.10 3.57
C VAL A 262 15.90 3.31 4.42
N ILE A 263 15.19 4.29 3.85
CA ILE A 263 14.67 5.43 4.61
C ILE A 263 13.62 4.99 5.65
N ASP A 264 13.49 5.75 6.74
CA ASP A 264 12.76 5.38 7.96
C ASP A 264 11.35 4.79 7.71
N TYR A 265 10.50 5.45 6.91
CA TYR A 265 9.15 4.96 6.68
C TYR A 265 9.09 3.68 5.82
N MET A 266 10.12 3.41 5.03
CA MET A 266 10.25 2.17 4.26
C MET A 266 10.73 1.00 5.13
N GLU A 267 11.38 1.25 6.26
CA GLU A 267 11.79 0.21 7.21
C GLU A 267 10.57 -0.52 7.82
N GLU A 268 9.40 0.13 7.83
CA GLU A 268 8.15 -0.49 8.30
C GLU A 268 7.79 -1.73 7.46
N TYR A 269 7.98 -1.70 6.13
CA TYR A 269 7.72 -2.87 5.26
C TYR A 269 8.57 -4.08 5.65
N ILE A 270 9.85 -3.87 6.00
CA ILE A 270 10.75 -4.93 6.45
C ILE A 270 10.28 -5.49 7.80
N SER A 271 9.95 -4.60 8.73
CA SER A 271 9.51 -4.97 10.08
C SER A 271 8.17 -5.69 10.06
N ASP A 272 7.23 -5.22 9.24
CA ASP A 272 5.90 -5.82 9.08
C ASP A 272 6.00 -7.20 8.44
N PHE A 273 6.81 -7.35 7.37
CA PHE A 273 7.03 -8.66 6.74
C PHE A 273 7.65 -9.64 7.74
N LEU A 274 8.69 -9.22 8.47
CA LEU A 274 9.34 -10.04 9.48
C LEU A 274 8.37 -10.54 10.56
N LEU A 275 7.47 -9.67 11.02
CA LEU A 275 6.56 -10.00 12.12
C LEU A 275 5.34 -10.78 11.64
N ASN A 276 4.82 -10.50 10.46
CA ASN A 276 3.51 -10.98 10.05
C ASN A 276 3.53 -12.20 9.12
N GLU A 277 4.66 -12.48 8.41
CA GLU A 277 4.62 -13.46 7.31
C GLU A 277 5.27 -14.81 7.63
N PHE A 278 6.11 -14.91 8.65
CA PHE A 278 6.75 -16.17 9.02
C PHE A 278 6.01 -16.86 10.17
N HIS A 279 5.44 -18.05 9.92
CA HIS A 279 4.58 -18.78 10.88
C HIS A 279 5.15 -20.13 11.34
N ASP A 280 6.36 -20.49 10.89
CA ASP A 280 7.02 -21.72 11.33
C ASP A 280 7.38 -21.64 12.82
N GLU A 281 7.05 -22.68 13.58
CA GLU A 281 7.17 -22.68 15.07
C GLU A 281 8.56 -22.27 15.55
N GLY A 282 9.62 -22.74 14.89
CA GLY A 282 10.99 -22.35 15.21
C GLY A 282 11.23 -20.85 15.08
N ILE A 283 10.73 -20.25 13.98
CA ILE A 283 10.85 -18.82 13.69
C ILE A 283 10.01 -18.01 14.68
N LEU A 284 8.80 -18.48 15.04
CA LEU A 284 7.97 -17.80 16.04
C LEU A 284 8.68 -17.66 17.38
N TRP A 285 9.43 -18.67 17.81
CA TRP A 285 10.24 -18.58 19.02
C TRP A 285 11.40 -17.57 18.89
N GLU A 286 12.03 -17.49 17.72
CA GLU A 286 13.06 -16.46 17.46
C GLU A 286 12.49 -15.06 17.47
N LYS A 287 11.31 -14.84 16.82
CA LYS A 287 10.57 -13.56 16.88
C LYS A 287 10.27 -13.17 18.33
N LEU A 288 9.79 -14.11 19.14
CA LEU A 288 9.45 -13.86 20.53
C LEU A 288 10.69 -13.40 21.31
N HIS A 289 11.83 -14.08 21.13
CA HIS A 289 13.10 -13.72 21.76
C HIS A 289 13.59 -12.32 21.30
N MET A 290 13.51 -12.04 20.01
CA MET A 290 13.86 -10.74 19.44
C MET A 290 13.02 -9.60 20.04
N LEU A 291 11.71 -9.80 20.19
CA LEU A 291 10.83 -8.82 20.83
C LEU A 291 11.14 -8.66 22.31
N ASP A 292 11.46 -9.74 23.03
CA ASP A 292 11.89 -9.68 24.43
C ASP A 292 13.17 -8.85 24.60
N GLU A 293 14.15 -8.98 23.69
CA GLU A 293 15.37 -8.17 23.70
C GLU A 293 15.07 -6.69 23.43
N LYS A 294 14.23 -6.39 22.42
CA LYS A 294 13.81 -5.02 22.10
C LYS A 294 13.08 -4.37 23.29
N ILE A 295 12.11 -5.06 23.88
CA ILE A 295 11.35 -4.59 25.05
C ILE A 295 12.32 -4.34 26.23
N ALA A 296 13.25 -5.26 26.51
CA ALA A 296 14.21 -5.10 27.58
C ALA A 296 15.18 -3.92 27.35
N LYS A 297 15.56 -3.64 26.11
CA LYS A 297 16.37 -2.47 25.74
C LYS A 297 15.62 -1.18 26.07
N PHE A 298 14.36 -1.03 25.61
CA PHE A 298 13.51 0.13 25.92
C PHE A 298 13.36 0.35 27.43
N GLN A 299 13.18 -0.72 28.22
CA GLN A 299 13.06 -0.63 29.67
C GLN A 299 14.35 -0.15 30.35
N LYS A 300 15.52 -0.54 29.84
CA LYS A 300 16.83 -0.15 30.40
C LYS A 300 17.20 1.30 30.11
N GLU A 301 16.79 1.81 28.97
CA GLU A 301 17.08 3.17 28.54
C GLU A 301 16.24 4.23 29.30
N ASN A 302 15.60 3.83 30.42
CA ASN A 302 14.72 4.65 31.26
C ASN A 302 13.81 5.51 30.38
N TYR A 303 12.86 4.86 29.78
CA TYR A 303 11.84 5.48 28.97
C TYR A 303 11.20 6.63 29.78
N SER A 304 11.75 7.85 29.68
CA SER A 304 11.03 9.05 30.04
C SER A 304 10.03 9.29 28.90
N GLY A 305 8.75 9.24 29.18
CA GLY A 305 7.65 9.31 28.20
C GLY A 305 7.60 10.56 27.30
N ASP A 306 8.71 11.25 27.14
CA ASP A 306 8.84 12.49 26.39
C ASP A 306 9.09 12.29 24.89
N SER A 307 9.42 11.06 24.43
CA SER A 307 9.55 10.74 23.00
C SER A 307 8.35 9.93 22.51
N TYR A 308 7.55 10.53 21.64
CA TYR A 308 6.42 9.90 20.97
C TYR A 308 6.82 8.61 20.25
N SER A 309 7.92 8.64 19.51
CA SER A 309 8.45 7.49 18.77
C SER A 309 8.81 6.32 19.68
N ALA A 310 9.46 6.57 20.81
CA ALA A 310 9.84 5.52 21.74
C ALA A 310 8.61 4.93 22.47
N TYR A 311 7.57 5.72 22.76
CA TYR A 311 6.30 5.21 23.28
C TYR A 311 5.68 4.19 22.33
N TYR A 312 5.47 4.58 21.06
CA TYR A 312 4.86 3.70 20.06
C TYR A 312 5.73 2.49 19.75
N GLY A 313 7.05 2.66 19.67
CA GLY A 313 7.98 1.54 19.50
C GLY A 313 7.86 0.50 20.61
N MET A 314 7.74 0.94 21.85
CA MET A 314 7.53 0.03 22.99
C MET A 314 6.17 -0.68 22.91
N VAL A 315 5.10 0.06 22.67
CA VAL A 315 3.73 -0.47 22.56
C VAL A 315 3.63 -1.48 21.42
N ASN A 316 4.15 -1.16 20.24
CA ASN A 316 4.12 -2.06 19.07
C ASN A 316 4.85 -3.37 19.37
N ASN A 317 6.04 -3.33 20.01
CA ASN A 317 6.75 -4.55 20.37
C ASN A 317 5.99 -5.40 21.41
N ILE A 318 5.33 -4.77 22.39
CA ILE A 318 4.51 -5.50 23.39
C ILE A 318 3.30 -6.13 22.72
N THR A 319 2.61 -5.39 21.85
CA THR A 319 1.43 -5.87 21.12
C THR A 319 1.80 -7.03 20.19
N ALA A 320 2.86 -6.89 19.40
CA ALA A 320 3.36 -7.96 18.54
C ALA A 320 3.71 -9.22 19.34
N ARG A 321 4.33 -9.04 20.52
CA ARG A 321 4.64 -10.17 21.40
C ARG A 321 3.39 -10.87 21.94
N ILE A 322 2.34 -10.13 22.26
CA ILE A 322 1.07 -10.72 22.69
C ILE A 322 0.46 -11.56 21.54
N HIS A 323 0.47 -11.07 20.31
CA HIS A 323 -0.02 -11.83 19.17
C HIS A 323 0.82 -13.10 18.92
N LEU A 324 2.14 -13.03 19.07
CA LEU A 324 2.98 -14.25 19.00
C LEU A 324 2.67 -15.25 20.11
N MET A 325 2.35 -14.81 21.34
CA MET A 325 1.89 -15.71 22.40
C MET A 325 0.57 -16.41 22.03
N GLU A 326 -0.33 -15.71 21.36
CA GLU A 326 -1.60 -16.29 20.86
C GLU A 326 -1.32 -17.34 19.79
N GLU A 327 -0.44 -17.05 18.83
CA GLU A 327 -0.03 -17.94 17.74
C GLU A 327 0.71 -19.17 18.25
N LEU A 328 1.58 -19.01 19.23
CA LEU A 328 2.28 -20.10 19.94
C LEU A 328 1.38 -20.86 20.93
N ASN A 329 0.07 -20.58 20.94
CA ASN A 329 -0.92 -21.24 21.79
C ASN A 329 -0.64 -21.14 23.32
N TYR A 330 -0.10 -20.01 23.79
CA TYR A 330 -0.05 -19.74 25.22
C TYR A 330 -1.47 -19.73 25.81
N SER A 331 -1.60 -20.16 27.07
CA SER A 331 -2.90 -20.12 27.74
C SER A 331 -3.41 -18.68 27.91
N LYS A 332 -4.73 -18.51 27.90
CA LYS A 332 -5.34 -17.19 28.19
C LYS A 332 -4.86 -16.59 29.52
N GLN A 333 -4.49 -17.45 30.50
CA GLN A 333 -3.98 -17.02 31.79
C GLN A 333 -2.58 -16.37 31.64
N GLU A 334 -1.67 -17.02 30.91
CA GLU A 334 -0.31 -16.49 30.67
C GLU A 334 -0.35 -15.17 29.91
N ILE A 335 -1.20 -15.06 28.89
CA ILE A 335 -1.37 -13.82 28.11
C ILE A 335 -1.91 -12.69 29.00
N ARG A 336 -2.90 -12.98 29.87
CA ARG A 336 -3.41 -12.00 30.84
C ARG A 336 -2.34 -11.55 31.84
N GLU A 337 -1.55 -12.48 32.40
CA GLU A 337 -0.47 -12.16 33.30
C GLU A 337 0.59 -11.29 32.63
N TYR A 338 0.85 -11.54 31.34
CA TYR A 338 1.75 -10.69 30.57
C TYR A 338 1.19 -9.29 30.34
N ARG A 339 -0.09 -9.16 29.91
CA ARG A 339 -0.78 -7.87 29.74
C ARG A 339 -0.79 -7.03 31.01
N GLN A 340 -0.96 -7.66 32.19
CA GLN A 340 -0.95 -6.96 33.47
C GLN A 340 0.33 -6.17 33.75
N LYS A 341 1.49 -6.62 33.24
CA LYS A 341 2.76 -5.91 33.39
C LYS A 341 2.80 -4.58 32.64
N TYR A 342 1.96 -4.44 31.63
CA TYR A 342 1.96 -3.30 30.71
C TYR A 342 0.61 -2.57 30.64
N ARG A 343 -0.19 -2.70 31.69
CA ARG A 343 -1.51 -2.08 31.78
C ARG A 343 -1.52 -0.55 31.85
N ASN A 344 -0.37 0.06 32.03
CA ASN A 344 -0.18 1.51 31.91
C ASN A 344 -0.38 2.02 30.46
N PHE A 345 -0.23 1.16 29.45
CA PHE A 345 -0.48 1.51 28.04
C PHE A 345 -1.97 1.35 27.70
N SER A 346 -2.54 2.37 27.06
CA SER A 346 -3.95 2.40 26.62
C SER A 346 -4.28 1.29 25.62
N GLU A 347 -3.35 1.00 24.72
CA GLU A 347 -3.48 -0.01 23.68
C GLU A 347 -3.61 -1.42 24.30
N ILE A 348 -2.85 -1.70 25.35
CA ILE A 348 -2.91 -3.00 26.03
C ILE A 348 -4.24 -3.16 26.78
N ARG A 349 -4.77 -2.07 27.41
CA ARG A 349 -6.09 -2.07 28.00
C ARG A 349 -7.19 -2.21 26.95
N SER A 350 -7.03 -1.62 25.76
CA SER A 350 -7.96 -1.78 24.65
C SER A 350 -8.05 -3.24 24.19
N MET A 351 -6.94 -3.98 24.10
CA MET A 351 -6.95 -5.42 23.82
C MET A 351 -7.74 -6.20 24.89
N GLU A 352 -7.57 -5.87 26.16
CA GLU A 352 -8.32 -6.50 27.27
C GLU A 352 -9.82 -6.21 27.16
N ILE A 353 -10.19 -4.97 26.85
CA ILE A 353 -11.59 -4.56 26.65
C ILE A 353 -12.22 -5.35 25.49
N GLN A 354 -11.52 -5.46 24.35
CA GLN A 354 -12.01 -6.20 23.18
C GLN A 354 -12.18 -7.70 23.50
N GLU A 355 -11.25 -8.32 24.24
CA GLU A 355 -11.39 -9.70 24.70
C GLU A 355 -12.66 -9.88 25.56
N TYR A 356 -12.89 -8.98 26.54
CA TYR A 356 -14.09 -9.07 27.37
C TYR A 356 -15.39 -8.84 26.59
N LEU A 357 -15.38 -7.93 25.60
CA LEU A 357 -16.55 -7.70 24.75
C LEU A 357 -16.85 -8.90 23.85
N SER A 358 -15.83 -9.55 23.28
CA SER A 358 -15.98 -10.76 22.46
C SER A 358 -16.48 -11.94 23.28
N ASP A 359 -16.00 -12.10 24.51
CA ASP A 359 -16.46 -13.10 25.49
C ASP A 359 -17.82 -12.75 26.13
N ARG A 360 -18.45 -11.60 25.78
CA ARG A 360 -19.67 -11.05 26.36
C ARG A 360 -19.60 -10.78 27.88
N LYS A 361 -18.39 -10.55 28.40
CA LYS A 361 -18.12 -10.18 29.79
C LYS A 361 -18.22 -8.67 29.97
N TYR A 362 -19.45 -8.16 29.85
CA TYR A 362 -19.69 -6.71 29.81
C TYR A 362 -19.33 -5.99 31.12
N GLU A 363 -19.48 -6.62 32.27
CA GLU A 363 -19.16 -6.02 33.58
C GLU A 363 -17.65 -5.81 33.71
N GLU A 364 -16.86 -6.78 33.27
CA GLU A 364 -15.41 -6.69 33.25
C GLU A 364 -14.94 -5.62 32.25
N ALA A 365 -15.52 -5.54 31.04
CA ALA A 365 -15.22 -4.50 30.06
C ALA A 365 -15.54 -3.10 30.63
N ILE A 366 -16.69 -2.92 31.29
CA ILE A 366 -17.08 -1.66 31.96
C ILE A 366 -16.04 -1.27 33.02
N ALA A 367 -15.58 -2.24 33.81
CA ALA A 367 -14.63 -1.98 34.88
C ALA A 367 -13.30 -1.45 34.30
N VAL A 368 -12.78 -2.10 33.23
CA VAL A 368 -11.53 -1.66 32.56
C VAL A 368 -11.71 -0.30 31.88
N LEU A 369 -12.86 -0.04 31.23
CA LEU A 369 -13.16 1.26 30.63
C LEU A 369 -13.18 2.40 31.66
N LYS A 370 -13.83 2.18 32.80
CA LYS A 370 -13.86 3.15 33.92
C LYS A 370 -12.47 3.42 34.50
N GLU A 371 -11.69 2.36 34.69
CA GLU A 371 -10.30 2.48 35.12
C GLU A 371 -9.46 3.27 34.10
N SER A 372 -9.64 2.99 32.79
CA SER A 372 -8.93 3.68 31.71
C SER A 372 -9.24 5.17 31.67
N LYS A 373 -10.51 5.58 31.93
CA LYS A 373 -10.88 7.00 32.06
C LYS A 373 -10.11 7.71 33.20
N ILE A 374 -9.77 6.98 34.25
CA ILE A 374 -9.02 7.56 35.38
C ILE A 374 -7.52 7.62 35.04
N LEU A 375 -6.98 6.56 34.46
CA LEU A 375 -5.55 6.47 34.12
C LEU A 375 -5.12 7.44 33.03
N ASP A 376 -5.99 7.72 32.07
CA ASP A 376 -5.73 8.61 30.94
C ASP A 376 -6.51 9.96 31.06
N ALA A 377 -6.79 10.39 32.30
CA ALA A 377 -7.59 11.61 32.55
C ALA A 377 -7.00 12.90 31.92
N ASP A 378 -5.70 12.91 31.65
CA ASP A 378 -4.97 13.97 30.96
C ASP A 378 -5.07 13.90 29.43
N LYS A 379 -5.61 12.79 28.84
CA LYS A 379 -5.74 12.54 27.41
C LYS A 379 -7.20 12.61 26.96
N ALA A 380 -7.69 13.82 26.76
CA ALA A 380 -9.12 14.09 26.50
C ALA A 380 -9.71 13.23 25.36
N GLY A 381 -8.95 12.98 24.29
CA GLY A 381 -9.38 12.12 23.17
C GLY A 381 -9.67 10.68 23.60
N LEU A 382 -8.75 10.05 24.32
CA LEU A 382 -8.95 8.68 24.84
C LEU A 382 -10.10 8.58 25.83
N VAL A 383 -10.22 9.57 26.71
CA VAL A 383 -11.33 9.61 27.68
C VAL A 383 -12.69 9.69 26.97
N ALA A 384 -12.78 10.46 25.88
CA ALA A 384 -13.98 10.54 25.07
C ALA A 384 -14.29 9.20 24.37
N GLU A 385 -13.29 8.50 23.83
CA GLU A 385 -13.46 7.17 23.22
C GLU A 385 -13.93 6.12 24.25
N TYR A 386 -13.36 6.09 25.44
CA TYR A 386 -13.84 5.19 26.51
C TYR A 386 -15.28 5.48 26.91
N SER A 387 -15.65 6.76 26.98
CA SER A 387 -17.02 7.17 27.26
C SER A 387 -17.99 6.72 26.16
N GLN A 388 -17.61 6.83 24.88
CA GLN A 388 -18.40 6.33 23.74
C GLN A 388 -18.63 4.82 23.84
N GLN A 389 -17.59 4.05 24.16
CA GLN A 389 -17.70 2.60 24.34
C GLN A 389 -18.64 2.25 25.53
N LEU A 390 -18.53 2.98 26.64
CA LEU A 390 -19.43 2.80 27.78
C LEU A 390 -20.90 3.08 27.40
N ILE A 391 -21.17 4.16 26.66
CA ILE A 391 -22.51 4.49 26.14
C ILE A 391 -23.07 3.32 25.33
N GLN A 392 -22.29 2.76 24.40
CA GLN A 392 -22.73 1.63 23.58
C GLN A 392 -23.04 0.38 24.40
N ILE A 393 -22.23 0.08 25.42
CA ILE A 393 -22.46 -1.07 26.30
C ILE A 393 -23.72 -0.85 27.15
N TYR A 394 -23.91 0.33 27.77
CA TYR A 394 -25.04 0.65 28.59
C TYR A 394 -26.36 0.64 27.81
N GLU A 395 -26.34 1.19 26.57
CA GLU A 395 -27.50 1.15 25.67
C GLU A 395 -27.88 -0.31 25.35
N LYS A 396 -26.91 -1.13 24.93
CA LYS A 396 -27.12 -2.54 24.60
C LYS A 396 -27.60 -3.39 25.79
N ARG A 397 -27.18 -3.02 26.99
CA ARG A 397 -27.53 -3.74 28.25
C ARG A 397 -28.75 -3.17 28.94
N ASN A 398 -29.43 -2.13 28.41
CA ASN A 398 -30.52 -1.41 29.01
C ASN A 398 -30.22 -0.86 30.43
N MET A 399 -28.98 -0.39 30.63
CA MET A 399 -28.51 0.23 31.87
C MET A 399 -28.86 1.73 31.85
N HIS A 400 -30.13 2.05 31.98
CA HIS A 400 -30.67 3.40 31.70
C HIS A 400 -30.02 4.51 32.51
N LYS A 401 -29.73 4.27 33.78
CA LYS A 401 -29.15 5.27 34.68
C LYS A 401 -27.69 5.58 34.29
N GLU A 402 -26.91 4.55 34.06
CA GLU A 402 -25.49 4.67 33.65
C GLU A 402 -25.40 5.26 32.26
N TYR A 403 -26.28 4.87 31.35
CA TYR A 403 -26.38 5.42 29.99
C TYR A 403 -26.65 6.92 30.04
N GLU A 404 -27.62 7.40 30.81
CA GLU A 404 -27.92 8.83 30.95
C GLU A 404 -26.73 9.60 31.51
N GLN A 405 -26.11 9.10 32.58
CA GLN A 405 -24.94 9.74 33.19
C GLN A 405 -23.78 9.85 32.24
N GLU A 406 -23.52 8.80 31.47
CA GLU A 406 -22.39 8.78 30.53
C GLU A 406 -22.66 9.66 29.29
N LEU A 407 -23.91 9.75 28.81
CA LEU A 407 -24.33 10.72 27.81
C LEU A 407 -24.16 12.16 28.27
N GLN A 408 -24.53 12.48 29.51
CA GLN A 408 -24.30 13.82 30.09
C GLN A 408 -22.79 14.12 30.11
N TYR A 409 -21.98 13.17 30.57
CA TYR A 409 -20.54 13.31 30.61
C TYR A 409 -19.96 13.57 29.21
N GLN A 410 -20.38 12.79 28.21
CA GLN A 410 -19.92 12.93 26.82
C GLN A 410 -20.26 14.29 26.22
N VAL A 411 -21.48 14.80 26.50
CA VAL A 411 -21.97 16.07 25.96
C VAL A 411 -21.36 17.29 26.66
N PHE A 412 -21.19 17.24 27.99
CA PHE A 412 -20.81 18.43 28.76
C PHE A 412 -19.35 18.49 29.15
N GLU A 413 -18.67 17.33 29.32
CA GLU A 413 -17.29 17.30 29.79
C GLU A 413 -16.28 16.97 28.66
N CYS A 414 -16.65 16.11 27.69
CA CYS A 414 -15.71 15.76 26.60
C CYS A 414 -15.65 16.81 25.49
N MET A 415 -16.55 17.82 25.47
CA MET A 415 -16.57 18.95 24.52
C MET A 415 -16.40 18.56 23.05
N GLN A 416 -16.82 17.36 22.67
CA GLN A 416 -16.85 16.95 21.28
C GLN A 416 -18.16 17.43 20.65
N ASP A 417 -18.09 18.17 19.52
CA ASP A 417 -19.24 18.64 18.74
C ASP A 417 -20.00 17.51 18.04
N ASN A 418 -20.31 16.44 18.79
CA ASN A 418 -21.05 15.30 18.27
C ASN A 418 -22.55 15.47 18.50
N LEU A 419 -23.25 15.99 17.47
CA LEU A 419 -24.71 16.18 17.46
C LEU A 419 -25.48 14.93 17.80
N GLU A 420 -24.95 13.72 17.52
CA GLU A 420 -25.63 12.46 17.82
C GLU A 420 -25.89 12.29 19.31
N TYR A 421 -24.89 12.52 20.16
CA TYR A 421 -25.05 12.38 21.62
C TYR A 421 -25.97 13.43 22.22
N ILE A 422 -25.96 14.65 21.68
CA ILE A 422 -26.90 15.70 22.07
C ILE A 422 -28.35 15.27 21.74
N VAL A 423 -28.57 14.71 20.55
CA VAL A 423 -29.90 14.21 20.15
C VAL A 423 -30.33 13.04 21.00
N LYS A 424 -29.43 12.08 21.29
CA LYS A 424 -29.71 10.94 22.19
C LYS A 424 -30.09 11.44 23.59
N LEU A 425 -29.33 12.38 24.14
CA LEU A 425 -29.63 12.96 25.46
C LEU A 425 -30.98 13.68 25.49
N LYS A 426 -31.29 14.49 24.47
CA LYS A 426 -32.60 15.18 24.36
C LYS A 426 -33.76 14.23 24.32
N LYS A 427 -33.66 13.08 23.65
CA LYS A 427 -34.73 12.07 23.60
C LYS A 427 -35.07 11.54 24.97
N LEU A 428 -34.10 11.37 25.86
CA LEU A 428 -34.34 10.87 27.22
C LEU A 428 -35.20 11.84 28.08
N TYR A 429 -35.19 13.15 27.74
CA TYR A 429 -35.99 14.14 28.49
C TYR A 429 -37.25 14.58 27.75
N SER A 430 -37.56 13.98 26.61
CA SER A 430 -38.71 14.31 25.78
C SER A 430 -39.83 13.30 25.91
N GLU A 431 -39.59 12.20 26.61
CA GLU A 431 -40.57 11.21 27.03
C GLU A 431 -40.97 11.41 28.50
#